data_fd69a6c7b006cc9d96f6935c5c054276
#
_entry.id   fd69a6c7b006cc9d96f6935c5c054276
#
_cell.length_a   1.000
_cell.length_b   1.000
_cell.length_c   1.000
_cell.angle_alpha   90.00
_cell.angle_beta   90.00
_cell.angle_gamma   90.00
#
_symmetry.space_group_name_H-M   'P 1'
#
loop_
_entity.id
_entity.type
_entity.pdbx_description
1 polymer ?
#
loop_
_entity_poly.entity_id
_entity_poly.type
_entity_poly.pdbx_seq_one_letter_code
_entity_poly.pdbx_strand_id
1 'polypeptide(L)'
;SIDRLREEALRNSDRSKSRYDLIAVDLPWLGEFIKKGVIRPLTDVMDVSRLDPADFHTAGWRAAHWDGTPYGVPSQTTPELMFYRKDWFASEGLEPPVTTDAVIDAARHFHDPRRGRYGVAWNAARGTALGHTFMMTCAAFGQPIIDLPEIAGGYDADHLGSREFRPALNTDRALAAADYLMQLLEFSPPDILSMSWYERVRPYASGKVAMAYGYTLLAPYFELDESCSAHGNTGYLPHPHGPEGAPIAPVGGYVFCVPSNLAEDRLEDTVEALVAFTSPAAQKLYAQSGSRTAPRYSVGADPEVRRLSPIFELVDQMSWRDELQFWPRPPIPQISDIIRICGHELHDMLRGIVSPREALDRAQARAEDFMRQQVT
;
A
#
# COMPACT_ATOMS: atom_id res chain seq x y z
N SER A 1 12.25 7.19 -10.69
CA SER A 1 10.92 6.59 -10.46
C SER A 1 11.06 5.23 -9.79
N ILE A 2 10.01 4.74 -9.22
CA ILE A 2 9.95 3.41 -8.58
C ILE A 2 10.28 2.30 -9.60
N ASP A 3 9.77 2.40 -10.84
CA ASP A 3 10.06 1.46 -11.91
C ASP A 3 11.56 1.35 -12.20
N ARG A 4 12.28 2.48 -12.15
CA ARG A 4 13.73 2.49 -12.36
C ARG A 4 14.48 1.74 -11.24
N LEU A 5 14.00 1.79 -10.01
CA LEU A 5 14.58 1.01 -8.91
C LEU A 5 14.39 -0.49 -9.14
N ARG A 6 13.20 -0.91 -9.57
CA ARG A 6 12.94 -2.32 -9.92
C ARG A 6 13.84 -2.79 -11.06
N GLU A 7 13.95 -2.02 -12.15
CA GLU A 7 14.83 -2.33 -13.27
C GLU A 7 16.29 -2.42 -12.85
N GLU A 8 16.76 -1.53 -11.98
CA GLU A 8 18.14 -1.54 -11.51
C GLU A 8 18.44 -2.78 -10.65
N ALA A 9 17.50 -3.21 -9.81
CA ALA A 9 17.65 -4.43 -9.03
C ALA A 9 17.73 -5.68 -9.94
N LEU A 10 16.89 -5.75 -10.98
CA LEU A 10 16.93 -6.81 -11.98
C LEU A 10 18.25 -6.81 -12.75
N ARG A 11 18.71 -5.66 -13.24
CA ARG A 11 20.03 -5.55 -13.93
C ARG A 11 21.20 -5.91 -13.00
N ASN A 12 21.06 -5.64 -11.71
CA ASN A 12 22.08 -5.99 -10.73
C ASN A 12 22.18 -7.50 -10.56
N SER A 13 21.07 -8.24 -10.64
CA SER A 13 21.08 -9.71 -10.51
C SER A 13 21.76 -10.41 -11.70
N ASP A 14 21.80 -9.78 -12.87
CA ASP A 14 22.51 -10.33 -14.06
C ASP A 14 24.05 -10.24 -13.95
N ARG A 15 24.57 -9.56 -12.92
CA ARG A 15 26.02 -9.44 -12.70
C ARG A 15 26.58 -10.67 -12.02
N SER A 16 27.87 -10.93 -12.23
CA SER A 16 28.60 -11.99 -11.51
C SER A 16 28.74 -11.71 -10.02
N LYS A 17 28.73 -10.43 -9.60
CA LYS A 17 28.74 -9.95 -8.22
C LYS A 17 27.85 -8.72 -8.08
N SER A 18 27.10 -8.66 -7.00
CA SER A 18 26.26 -7.51 -6.68
C SER A 18 27.08 -6.24 -6.44
N ARG A 19 26.55 -5.11 -6.94
CA ARG A 19 27.05 -3.76 -6.60
C ARG A 19 26.52 -3.26 -5.26
N TYR A 20 25.42 -3.85 -4.79
CA TYR A 20 24.69 -3.44 -3.60
C TYR A 20 24.79 -4.53 -2.53
N ASP A 21 24.93 -4.13 -1.28
CA ASP A 21 24.88 -5.04 -0.13
C ASP A 21 23.44 -5.37 0.22
N LEU A 22 22.62 -4.34 0.27
CA LEU A 22 21.17 -4.43 0.50
C LEU A 22 20.41 -3.74 -0.64
N ILE A 23 19.25 -4.27 -0.93
CA ILE A 23 18.29 -3.65 -1.85
C ILE A 23 16.95 -3.44 -1.13
N ALA A 24 16.35 -2.26 -1.35
CA ALA A 24 14.99 -1.97 -0.91
C ALA A 24 14.01 -2.52 -1.95
N VAL A 25 13.16 -3.45 -1.55
CA VAL A 25 12.18 -4.12 -2.40
C VAL A 25 10.79 -3.66 -2.01
N ASP A 26 10.02 -3.15 -2.96
CA ASP A 26 8.58 -2.89 -2.75
C ASP A 26 7.85 -4.23 -2.65
N LEU A 27 6.95 -4.37 -1.69
CA LEU A 27 6.27 -5.62 -1.40
C LEU A 27 5.66 -6.33 -2.63
N PRO A 28 5.04 -5.66 -3.61
CA PRO A 28 4.54 -6.31 -4.82
C PRO A 28 5.63 -6.95 -5.71
N TRP A 29 6.90 -6.57 -5.56
CA TRP A 29 7.98 -7.16 -6.36
C TRP A 29 8.55 -8.43 -5.75
N LEU A 30 8.23 -8.71 -4.47
CA LEU A 30 8.87 -9.79 -3.70
C LEU A 30 8.80 -11.12 -4.43
N GLY A 31 7.61 -11.56 -4.84
CA GLY A 31 7.42 -12.84 -5.52
C GLY A 31 8.14 -12.93 -6.86
N GLU A 32 8.15 -11.84 -7.65
CA GLU A 32 8.93 -11.77 -8.89
C GLU A 32 10.43 -11.93 -8.62
N PHE A 33 10.94 -11.22 -7.62
CA PHE A 33 12.37 -11.23 -7.28
C PHE A 33 12.83 -12.58 -6.73
N ILE A 34 11.96 -13.25 -5.97
CA ILE A 34 12.20 -14.64 -5.51
C ILE A 34 12.23 -15.59 -6.71
N LYS A 35 11.21 -15.56 -7.55
CA LYS A 35 11.11 -16.46 -8.72
C LYS A 35 12.28 -16.30 -9.69
N LYS A 36 12.79 -15.07 -9.84
CA LYS A 36 13.92 -14.73 -10.71
C LYS A 36 15.29 -14.92 -10.02
N GLY A 37 15.33 -15.30 -8.75
CA GLY A 37 16.58 -15.47 -8.02
C GLY A 37 17.34 -14.15 -7.79
N VAL A 38 16.65 -13.02 -7.69
CA VAL A 38 17.25 -11.70 -7.45
C VAL A 38 17.70 -11.55 -6.00
N ILE A 39 16.91 -12.11 -5.07
CA ILE A 39 17.11 -12.06 -3.63
C ILE A 39 17.18 -13.46 -3.05
N ARG A 40 17.92 -13.61 -1.94
CA ARG A 40 18.05 -14.90 -1.23
C ARG A 40 17.24 -14.91 0.06
N PRO A 41 16.86 -16.11 0.58
CA PRO A 41 16.25 -16.24 1.90
C PRO A 41 17.16 -15.66 2.99
N LEU A 42 16.58 -15.02 3.99
CA LEU A 42 17.34 -14.53 5.15
C LEU A 42 17.90 -15.69 5.99
N THR A 43 17.20 -16.82 6.04
CA THR A 43 17.64 -18.03 6.73
C THR A 43 18.94 -18.64 6.20
N ASP A 44 19.31 -18.31 4.95
CA ASP A 44 20.58 -18.76 4.36
C ASP A 44 21.76 -17.90 4.80
N VAL A 45 21.52 -16.74 5.40
CA VAL A 45 22.55 -15.76 5.69
C VAL A 45 22.65 -15.38 7.16
N MET A 46 21.59 -15.61 7.95
CA MET A 46 21.57 -15.23 9.36
C MET A 46 20.57 -16.04 10.19
N ASP A 47 20.79 -16.06 11.51
CA ASP A 47 19.75 -16.43 12.46
C ASP A 47 18.74 -15.27 12.57
N VAL A 48 17.52 -15.50 12.04
CA VAL A 48 16.44 -14.51 11.98
C VAL A 48 15.98 -14.07 13.37
N SER A 49 16.22 -14.87 14.43
CA SER A 49 15.89 -14.50 15.81
C SER A 49 16.61 -13.23 16.29
N ARG A 50 17.77 -12.90 15.68
CA ARG A 50 18.51 -11.66 15.95
C ARG A 50 17.74 -10.38 15.63
N LEU A 51 16.71 -10.49 14.78
CA LEU A 51 15.86 -9.36 14.37
C LEU A 51 14.70 -9.09 15.35
N ASP A 52 14.47 -9.98 16.33
CA ASP A 52 13.27 -9.95 17.18
C ASP A 52 11.98 -9.85 16.35
N PRO A 53 11.59 -10.93 15.64
CA PRO A 53 10.43 -10.92 14.74
C PRO A 53 9.12 -10.55 15.41
N ALA A 54 8.97 -10.86 16.70
CA ALA A 54 7.75 -10.58 17.46
C ALA A 54 7.52 -9.06 17.70
N ASP A 55 8.56 -8.26 17.60
CA ASP A 55 8.47 -6.80 17.72
C ASP A 55 7.95 -6.12 16.44
N PHE A 56 7.94 -6.80 15.29
CA PHE A 56 7.38 -6.22 14.07
C PHE A 56 5.85 -6.35 14.02
N HIS A 57 5.18 -5.36 13.41
CA HIS A 57 3.77 -5.49 13.06
C HIS A 57 3.56 -6.77 12.24
N THR A 58 2.68 -7.64 12.69
CA THR A 58 2.50 -9.00 12.14
C THR A 58 2.27 -8.98 10.62
N ALA A 59 1.39 -8.10 10.13
CA ALA A 59 1.11 -8.01 8.70
C ALA A 59 2.33 -7.54 7.89
N GLY A 60 3.12 -6.59 8.43
CA GLY A 60 4.36 -6.11 7.78
C GLY A 60 5.44 -7.19 7.72
N TRP A 61 5.60 -7.95 8.81
CA TRP A 61 6.55 -9.05 8.89
C TRP A 61 6.17 -10.19 7.92
N ARG A 62 4.90 -10.64 7.95
CA ARG A 62 4.38 -11.69 7.06
C ARG A 62 4.47 -11.30 5.58
N ALA A 63 4.22 -10.04 5.23
CA ALA A 63 4.35 -9.55 3.87
C ALA A 63 5.77 -9.67 3.27
N ALA A 64 6.80 -9.83 4.11
CA ALA A 64 8.19 -10.04 3.71
C ALA A 64 8.57 -11.53 3.54
N HIS A 65 7.57 -12.45 3.61
CA HIS A 65 7.76 -13.90 3.52
C HIS A 65 7.22 -14.45 2.20
N TRP A 66 7.74 -15.61 1.84
CA TRP A 66 7.23 -16.46 0.79
C TRP A 66 7.18 -17.90 1.31
N ASP A 67 5.98 -18.46 1.37
CA ASP A 67 5.73 -19.81 1.92
C ASP A 67 6.42 -20.02 3.28
N GLY A 68 6.23 -19.07 4.19
CA GLY A 68 6.78 -19.10 5.54
C GLY A 68 8.28 -18.78 5.65
N THR A 69 8.98 -18.59 4.53
CA THR A 69 10.41 -18.24 4.51
C THR A 69 10.59 -16.73 4.41
N PRO A 70 11.34 -16.08 5.33
CA PRO A 70 11.61 -14.64 5.25
C PRO A 70 12.65 -14.32 4.18
N TYR A 71 12.35 -13.36 3.30
CA TYR A 71 13.25 -12.84 2.28
C TYR A 71 13.69 -11.41 2.53
N GLY A 72 13.00 -10.70 3.40
CA GLY A 72 13.32 -9.32 3.74
C GLY A 72 12.95 -8.94 5.15
N VAL A 73 13.49 -7.80 5.59
CA VAL A 73 13.15 -7.19 6.88
C VAL A 73 12.40 -5.90 6.62
N PRO A 74 11.20 -5.68 7.21
CA PRO A 74 10.46 -4.45 7.04
C PRO A 74 11.29 -3.22 7.45
N SER A 75 11.57 -2.35 6.48
CA SER A 75 12.17 -1.04 6.72
C SER A 75 11.10 0.02 6.93
N GLN A 76 9.94 -0.20 6.34
CA GLN A 76 8.75 0.63 6.45
C GLN A 76 7.51 -0.26 6.44
N THR A 77 6.62 -0.09 7.43
CA THR A 77 5.25 -0.55 7.35
C THR A 77 4.39 0.69 7.15
N THR A 78 3.88 0.87 5.95
CA THR A 78 3.14 2.07 5.55
C THR A 78 1.75 1.69 5.06
N PRO A 79 0.76 1.59 5.96
CA PRO A 79 -0.60 1.32 5.53
C PRO A 79 -1.17 2.47 4.70
N GLU A 80 -2.03 2.14 3.75
CA GLU A 80 -2.88 3.13 3.10
C GLU A 80 -4.09 3.41 3.95
N LEU A 81 -4.38 4.69 4.16
CA LEU A 81 -5.41 5.21 5.05
C LEU A 81 -6.31 6.21 4.34
N MET A 82 -7.48 6.47 4.93
CA MET A 82 -8.26 7.67 4.66
C MET A 82 -7.78 8.79 5.57
N PHE A 83 -7.32 9.90 4.97
CA PHE A 83 -7.07 11.18 5.64
C PHE A 83 -8.31 12.06 5.52
N TYR A 84 -8.74 12.69 6.61
CA TYR A 84 -9.88 13.62 6.57
C TYR A 84 -9.61 14.87 7.40
N ARG A 85 -10.20 15.99 7.02
CA ARG A 85 -10.09 17.29 7.71
C ARG A 85 -11.00 17.32 8.94
N LYS A 86 -10.43 17.04 10.12
CA LYS A 86 -11.17 17.06 11.40
C LYS A 86 -11.90 18.37 11.64
N ASP A 87 -11.25 19.48 11.34
CA ASP A 87 -11.80 20.82 11.51
C ASP A 87 -13.01 21.06 10.61
N TRP A 88 -12.98 20.61 9.34
CA TRP A 88 -14.13 20.73 8.43
C TRP A 88 -15.30 19.86 8.88
N PHE A 89 -15.03 18.60 9.22
CA PHE A 89 -16.06 17.69 9.72
C PHE A 89 -16.69 18.20 11.00
N ALA A 90 -15.87 18.66 11.98
CA ALA A 90 -16.38 19.22 13.24
C ALA A 90 -17.22 20.49 13.03
N SER A 91 -16.81 21.39 12.11
CA SER A 91 -17.57 22.62 11.83
C SER A 91 -18.95 22.38 11.25
N GLU A 92 -19.12 21.26 10.53
CA GLU A 92 -20.40 20.86 9.90
C GLU A 92 -21.16 19.79 10.72
N GLY A 93 -20.63 19.38 11.87
CA GLY A 93 -21.24 18.36 12.72
C GLY A 93 -21.27 16.97 12.09
N LEU A 94 -20.32 16.67 11.22
CA LEU A 94 -20.21 15.37 10.55
C LEU A 94 -19.29 14.41 11.32
N GLU A 95 -19.69 13.15 11.39
CA GLU A 95 -18.86 12.08 11.93
C GLU A 95 -17.78 11.62 10.91
N PRO A 96 -16.64 11.06 11.39
CA PRO A 96 -15.64 10.48 10.50
C PRO A 96 -16.22 9.41 9.55
N PRO A 97 -15.86 9.40 8.25
CA PRO A 97 -16.50 8.55 7.25
C PRO A 97 -15.92 7.13 7.27
N VAL A 98 -16.50 6.23 8.06
CA VAL A 98 -16.02 4.84 8.23
C VAL A 98 -16.56 3.86 7.20
N THR A 99 -17.54 4.27 6.36
CA THR A 99 -18.10 3.47 5.25
C THR A 99 -17.94 4.20 3.93
N THR A 100 -17.99 3.47 2.82
CA THR A 100 -17.92 4.04 1.47
C THR A 100 -19.08 5.01 1.20
N ASP A 101 -20.29 4.71 1.69
CA ASP A 101 -21.44 5.61 1.56
C ASP A 101 -21.21 6.91 2.33
N ALA A 102 -20.68 6.84 3.56
CA ALA A 102 -20.33 8.02 4.36
C ALA A 102 -19.25 8.88 3.68
N VAL A 103 -18.30 8.26 2.96
CA VAL A 103 -17.32 9.00 2.15
C VAL A 103 -17.98 9.76 1.02
N ILE A 104 -18.91 9.13 0.28
CA ILE A 104 -19.62 9.77 -0.82
C ILE A 104 -20.48 10.92 -0.29
N ASP A 105 -21.19 10.73 0.82
CA ASP A 105 -22.02 11.78 1.42
C ASP A 105 -21.18 12.97 1.90
N ALA A 106 -20.07 12.71 2.59
CA ALA A 106 -19.13 13.75 2.98
C ALA A 106 -18.47 14.43 1.77
N ALA A 107 -18.08 13.65 0.76
CA ALA A 107 -17.48 14.19 -0.46
C ALA A 107 -18.47 15.15 -1.18
N ARG A 108 -19.72 14.75 -1.30
CA ARG A 108 -20.79 15.59 -1.87
C ARG A 108 -21.01 16.86 -1.04
N HIS A 109 -21.03 16.74 0.29
CA HIS A 109 -21.24 17.87 1.20
C HIS A 109 -20.16 18.95 1.05
N PHE A 110 -18.89 18.55 0.95
CA PHE A 110 -17.77 19.48 0.87
C PHE A 110 -17.43 19.94 -0.56
N HIS A 111 -18.09 19.39 -1.58
CA HIS A 111 -17.78 19.68 -2.97
C HIS A 111 -18.38 21.02 -3.41
N ASP A 112 -17.54 22.04 -3.54
CA ASP A 112 -17.88 23.37 -4.07
C ASP A 112 -16.81 23.84 -5.08
N PRO A 113 -16.88 23.39 -6.34
CA PRO A 113 -15.91 23.77 -7.38
C PRO A 113 -15.83 25.28 -7.63
N ARG A 114 -16.90 26.02 -7.35
CA ARG A 114 -16.91 27.48 -7.51
C ARG A 114 -15.94 28.17 -6.53
N ARG A 115 -15.73 27.56 -5.38
CA ARG A 115 -14.77 28.00 -4.37
C ARG A 115 -13.43 27.24 -4.45
N GLY A 116 -13.24 26.39 -5.47
CA GLY A 116 -12.05 25.54 -5.62
C GLY A 116 -11.93 24.46 -4.54
N ARG A 117 -13.05 24.01 -3.97
CA ARG A 117 -13.12 22.95 -2.97
C ARG A 117 -13.71 21.68 -3.56
N TYR A 118 -13.13 20.55 -3.18
CA TYR A 118 -13.54 19.24 -3.67
C TYR A 118 -13.68 18.27 -2.50
N GLY A 119 -14.40 17.17 -2.70
CA GLY A 119 -14.67 16.20 -1.66
C GLY A 119 -13.46 15.35 -1.33
N VAL A 120 -12.82 14.75 -2.36
CA VAL A 120 -11.80 13.71 -2.13
C VAL A 120 -10.71 13.70 -3.21
N ALA A 121 -9.48 13.33 -2.82
CA ALA A 121 -8.37 13.05 -3.72
C ALA A 121 -7.83 11.62 -3.55
N TRP A 122 -7.42 11.00 -4.65
CA TRP A 122 -6.97 9.61 -4.71
C TRP A 122 -6.08 9.36 -5.94
N ASN A 123 -5.48 8.18 -6.10
CA ASN A 123 -4.69 7.86 -7.30
C ASN A 123 -5.60 7.46 -8.45
N ALA A 124 -5.74 8.30 -9.45
CA ALA A 124 -6.53 8.01 -10.65
C ALA A 124 -5.72 8.06 -11.95
N ALA A 125 -4.41 8.31 -11.88
CA ALA A 125 -3.54 8.29 -13.06
C ALA A 125 -3.47 6.89 -13.67
N ARG A 126 -3.48 6.84 -15.01
CA ARG A 126 -3.46 5.62 -15.80
C ARG A 126 -2.29 4.68 -15.41
N GLY A 127 -2.55 3.40 -15.32
CA GLY A 127 -1.56 2.37 -15.04
C GLY A 127 -1.50 1.98 -13.56
N THR A 128 -0.30 1.80 -13.02
CA THR A 128 -0.11 1.21 -11.68
C THR A 128 -0.75 2.02 -10.56
N ALA A 129 -0.81 3.35 -10.67
CA ALA A 129 -1.41 4.20 -9.64
C ALA A 129 -2.91 3.90 -9.46
N LEU A 130 -3.70 3.95 -10.55
CA LEU A 130 -5.12 3.61 -10.52
C LEU A 130 -5.36 2.13 -10.21
N GLY A 131 -4.53 1.23 -10.74
CA GLY A 131 -4.62 -0.20 -10.45
C GLY A 131 -4.43 -0.51 -8.97
N HIS A 132 -3.53 0.18 -8.28
CA HIS A 132 -3.40 0.07 -6.83
C HIS A 132 -4.64 0.59 -6.10
N THR A 133 -5.18 1.75 -6.48
CA THR A 133 -6.42 2.23 -5.88
C THR A 133 -7.54 1.22 -6.03
N PHE A 134 -7.72 0.63 -7.21
CA PHE A 134 -8.75 -0.40 -7.41
C PHE A 134 -8.52 -1.62 -6.52
N MET A 135 -7.30 -2.13 -6.44
CA MET A 135 -6.95 -3.27 -5.59
C MET A 135 -7.27 -3.00 -4.11
N MET A 136 -6.92 -1.81 -3.59
CA MET A 136 -7.23 -1.41 -2.21
C MET A 136 -8.74 -1.23 -2.00
N THR A 137 -9.43 -0.68 -2.99
CA THR A 137 -10.89 -0.53 -2.94
C THR A 137 -11.58 -1.89 -2.95
N CYS A 138 -11.17 -2.83 -3.81
CA CYS A 138 -11.68 -4.21 -3.78
C CYS A 138 -11.53 -4.84 -2.39
N ALA A 139 -10.37 -4.63 -1.74
CA ALA A 139 -10.15 -5.13 -0.37
C ALA A 139 -11.13 -4.51 0.63
N ALA A 140 -11.45 -3.21 0.53
CA ALA A 140 -12.46 -2.56 1.35
C ALA A 140 -13.89 -3.07 1.08
N PHE A 141 -14.14 -3.66 -0.10
CA PHE A 141 -15.37 -4.39 -0.43
C PHE A 141 -15.28 -5.89 -0.11
N GLY A 142 -14.24 -6.32 0.64
CA GLY A 142 -14.09 -7.70 1.10
C GLY A 142 -13.64 -8.67 0.02
N GLN A 143 -12.82 -8.22 -0.96
CA GLN A 143 -12.37 -9.07 -2.05
C GLN A 143 -10.92 -8.80 -2.47
N PRO A 144 -10.08 -9.84 -2.64
CA PRO A 144 -8.79 -9.73 -3.33
C PRO A 144 -8.98 -9.71 -4.85
N ILE A 145 -7.96 -9.19 -5.58
CA ILE A 145 -7.97 -9.15 -7.06
C ILE A 145 -7.52 -10.47 -7.72
N ILE A 146 -7.15 -11.47 -6.92
CA ILE A 146 -6.90 -12.85 -7.34
C ILE A 146 -7.66 -13.80 -6.41
N ASP A 147 -7.83 -15.04 -6.80
CA ASP A 147 -8.62 -16.06 -6.08
C ASP A 147 -7.90 -16.64 -4.85
N LEU A 148 -7.48 -15.77 -3.91
CA LEU A 148 -6.92 -16.20 -2.63
C LEU A 148 -7.95 -17.03 -1.84
N PRO A 149 -7.50 -18.09 -1.11
CA PRO A 149 -8.36 -18.82 -0.19
C PRO A 149 -8.88 -17.91 0.92
N GLU A 150 -10.18 -17.95 1.18
CA GLU A 150 -10.78 -17.26 2.32
C GLU A 150 -10.43 -17.99 3.62
N ILE A 151 -10.05 -17.24 4.64
CA ILE A 151 -9.75 -17.71 5.99
C ILE A 151 -10.44 -16.81 7.02
N ALA A 152 -10.44 -17.20 8.29
CA ALA A 152 -10.96 -16.35 9.36
C ALA A 152 -10.21 -15.01 9.38
N GLY A 153 -10.95 -13.90 9.24
CA GLY A 153 -10.39 -12.55 9.27
C GLY A 153 -9.82 -12.03 7.94
N GLY A 154 -9.96 -12.77 6.82
CA GLY A 154 -9.50 -12.30 5.52
C GLY A 154 -9.14 -13.40 4.53
N TYR A 155 -7.94 -13.32 3.95
CA TYR A 155 -7.50 -14.25 2.90
C TYR A 155 -6.08 -14.75 3.16
N ASP A 156 -5.81 -16.01 2.77
CA ASP A 156 -4.49 -16.63 2.88
C ASP A 156 -3.55 -16.10 1.78
N ALA A 157 -2.60 -15.28 2.19
CA ALA A 157 -1.51 -14.79 1.37
C ALA A 157 -0.13 -15.27 1.86
N ASP A 158 -0.07 -16.26 2.75
CA ASP A 158 1.17 -16.88 3.23
C ASP A 158 1.59 -18.08 2.38
N HIS A 159 0.63 -18.82 1.78
CA HIS A 159 0.90 -20.06 1.04
C HIS A 159 0.72 -19.83 -0.47
N LEU A 160 1.62 -19.04 -1.07
CA LEU A 160 1.49 -18.58 -2.45
C LEU A 160 2.19 -19.48 -3.48
N GLY A 161 3.24 -20.22 -3.09
CA GLY A 161 4.03 -21.05 -4.01
C GLY A 161 3.40 -22.40 -4.35
N SER A 162 2.38 -22.83 -3.60
CA SER A 162 1.80 -24.17 -3.70
C SER A 162 0.65 -24.30 -4.72
N ARG A 163 0.19 -23.18 -5.30
CA ARG A 163 -0.97 -23.18 -6.23
C ARG A 163 -0.84 -22.14 -7.35
N GLU A 164 -1.57 -22.39 -8.41
CA GLU A 164 -1.82 -21.39 -9.45
C GLU A 164 -3.00 -20.51 -9.05
N PHE A 165 -2.84 -19.21 -9.21
CA PHE A 165 -3.88 -18.23 -8.95
C PHE A 165 -4.55 -17.80 -10.24
N ARG A 166 -5.78 -17.31 -10.12
CA ARG A 166 -6.54 -16.70 -11.21
C ARG A 166 -6.93 -15.28 -10.83
N PRO A 167 -6.99 -14.36 -11.79
CA PRO A 167 -7.56 -13.05 -11.55
C PRO A 167 -9.02 -13.16 -11.11
N ALA A 168 -9.43 -12.26 -10.22
CA ALA A 168 -10.80 -12.15 -9.69
C ALA A 168 -11.28 -10.69 -9.81
N LEU A 169 -11.26 -10.16 -11.06
CA LEU A 169 -11.40 -8.74 -11.33
C LEU A 169 -12.82 -8.34 -11.75
N ASN A 170 -13.68 -9.26 -12.16
CA ASN A 170 -15.02 -8.96 -12.70
C ASN A 170 -16.17 -9.53 -11.87
N THR A 171 -15.95 -9.76 -10.59
CA THR A 171 -17.00 -10.20 -9.64
C THR A 171 -17.95 -9.05 -9.30
N ASP A 172 -19.06 -9.34 -8.63
CA ASP A 172 -20.01 -8.31 -8.22
C ASP A 172 -19.42 -7.35 -7.18
N ARG A 173 -18.56 -7.84 -6.26
CA ARG A 173 -17.82 -6.98 -5.31
C ARG A 173 -16.79 -6.08 -6.02
N ALA A 174 -16.10 -6.61 -7.01
CA ALA A 174 -15.20 -5.81 -7.85
C ALA A 174 -15.95 -4.75 -8.67
N LEU A 175 -17.17 -5.07 -9.15
CA LEU A 175 -18.04 -4.10 -9.82
C LEU A 175 -18.47 -3.00 -8.84
N ALA A 176 -18.91 -3.35 -7.63
CA ALA A 176 -19.27 -2.38 -6.61
C ALA A 176 -18.09 -1.46 -6.25
N ALA A 177 -16.87 -1.98 -6.19
CA ALA A 177 -15.66 -1.19 -6.01
C ALA A 177 -15.39 -0.23 -7.19
N ALA A 178 -15.61 -0.68 -8.44
CA ALA A 178 -15.47 0.18 -9.62
C ALA A 178 -16.55 1.28 -9.67
N ASP A 179 -17.79 0.96 -9.33
CA ASP A 179 -18.89 1.92 -9.22
C ASP A 179 -18.62 2.97 -8.14
N TYR A 180 -18.02 2.58 -7.02
CA TYR A 180 -17.57 3.52 -5.99
C TYR A 180 -16.51 4.48 -6.53
N LEU A 181 -15.53 4.02 -7.31
CA LEU A 181 -14.55 4.91 -7.93
C LEU A 181 -15.18 5.88 -8.93
N MET A 182 -16.22 5.47 -9.65
CA MET A 182 -17.00 6.38 -10.52
C MET A 182 -17.71 7.48 -9.72
N GLN A 183 -18.26 7.13 -8.55
CA GLN A 183 -18.88 8.12 -7.66
C GLN A 183 -17.86 9.08 -7.06
N LEU A 184 -16.68 8.58 -6.63
CA LEU A 184 -15.60 9.44 -6.14
C LEU A 184 -15.15 10.46 -7.19
N LEU A 185 -15.12 10.07 -8.48
CA LEU A 185 -14.73 10.94 -9.58
C LEU A 185 -15.57 12.22 -9.64
N GLU A 186 -16.87 12.13 -9.35
CA GLU A 186 -17.79 13.27 -9.39
C GLU A 186 -17.42 14.38 -8.39
N PHE A 187 -16.79 14.02 -7.27
CA PHE A 187 -16.42 14.93 -6.19
C PHE A 187 -14.91 15.20 -6.10
N SER A 188 -14.16 14.78 -7.10
CA SER A 188 -12.71 14.92 -7.17
C SER A 188 -12.26 16.20 -7.87
N PRO A 189 -11.01 16.66 -7.67
CA PRO A 189 -10.42 17.73 -8.46
C PRO A 189 -10.42 17.43 -9.97
N PRO A 190 -10.53 18.45 -10.84
CA PRO A 190 -10.65 18.23 -12.30
C PRO A 190 -9.45 17.56 -12.95
N ASP A 191 -8.28 17.61 -12.32
CA ASP A 191 -7.02 16.98 -12.76
C ASP A 191 -6.78 15.62 -12.11
N ILE A 192 -7.79 15.03 -11.43
CA ILE A 192 -7.66 13.76 -10.69
C ILE A 192 -7.11 12.62 -11.56
N LEU A 193 -7.51 12.55 -12.84
CA LEU A 193 -7.08 11.49 -13.78
C LEU A 193 -5.57 11.55 -14.12
N SER A 194 -4.87 12.58 -13.69
CA SER A 194 -3.41 12.71 -13.79
C SER A 194 -2.69 12.54 -12.45
N MET A 195 -3.42 12.43 -11.35
CA MET A 195 -2.84 12.30 -10.01
C MET A 195 -2.35 10.87 -9.74
N SER A 196 -1.09 10.78 -9.36
CA SER A 196 -0.48 9.53 -8.89
C SER A 196 0.09 9.69 -7.47
N TRP A 197 0.94 8.82 -7.04
CA TRP A 197 1.44 8.59 -5.68
C TRP A 197 1.57 9.84 -4.78
N TYR A 198 2.25 10.90 -5.25
CA TYR A 198 2.53 12.10 -4.46
C TYR A 198 1.59 13.26 -4.80
N GLU A 199 1.03 13.29 -6.01
CA GLU A 199 0.17 14.36 -6.47
C GLU A 199 -1.13 14.43 -5.68
N ARG A 200 -1.71 13.28 -5.32
CA ARG A 200 -2.99 13.17 -4.59
C ARG A 200 -3.00 13.85 -3.21
N VAL A 201 -1.84 13.96 -2.54
CA VAL A 201 -1.75 14.57 -1.22
C VAL A 201 -1.69 16.10 -1.29
N ARG A 202 -1.26 16.67 -2.41
CA ARG A 202 -1.09 18.13 -2.56
C ARG A 202 -2.41 18.91 -2.38
N PRO A 203 -3.54 18.55 -3.04
CA PRO A 203 -4.81 19.24 -2.81
C PRO A 203 -5.29 19.08 -1.36
N TYR A 204 -5.01 17.97 -0.69
CA TYR A 204 -5.30 17.80 0.73
C TYR A 204 -4.45 18.74 1.60
N ALA A 205 -3.14 18.73 1.42
CA ALA A 205 -2.21 19.58 2.13
C ALA A 205 -2.55 21.07 1.99
N SER A 206 -2.92 21.50 0.79
CA SER A 206 -3.30 22.90 0.51
C SER A 206 -4.75 23.28 0.90
N GLY A 207 -5.52 22.35 1.51
CA GLY A 207 -6.90 22.62 1.92
C GLY A 207 -7.90 22.77 0.78
N LYS A 208 -7.66 22.09 -0.34
CA LYS A 208 -8.58 22.06 -1.48
C LYS A 208 -9.54 20.89 -1.44
N VAL A 209 -9.23 19.83 -0.69
CA VAL A 209 -10.11 18.67 -0.52
C VAL A 209 -10.35 18.35 0.95
N ALA A 210 -11.53 17.82 1.25
CA ALA A 210 -11.91 17.41 2.60
C ALA A 210 -11.26 16.09 3.03
N MET A 211 -11.02 15.19 2.07
CA MET A 211 -10.50 13.85 2.29
C MET A 211 -9.47 13.46 1.24
N ALA A 212 -8.56 12.53 1.61
CA ALA A 212 -7.65 11.94 0.65
C ALA A 212 -7.30 10.50 1.05
N TYR A 213 -7.23 9.57 0.10
CA TYR A 213 -6.59 8.29 0.30
C TYR A 213 -5.08 8.46 0.20
N GLY A 214 -4.33 7.88 1.12
CA GLY A 214 -2.88 7.99 1.09
C GLY A 214 -2.16 7.06 2.04
N TYR A 215 -0.95 6.68 1.67
CA TYR A 215 -0.04 5.97 2.56
C TYR A 215 0.47 6.87 3.68
N THR A 216 0.73 6.32 4.86
CA THR A 216 1.28 7.07 6.01
C THR A 216 2.61 7.76 5.68
N LEU A 217 3.39 7.24 4.74
CA LEU A 217 4.60 7.90 4.25
C LEU A 217 4.36 9.28 3.61
N LEU A 218 3.10 9.61 3.27
CA LEU A 218 2.72 10.91 2.72
C LEU A 218 2.36 11.93 3.80
N ALA A 219 2.12 11.51 5.03
CA ALA A 219 1.74 12.41 6.11
C ALA A 219 2.76 13.52 6.41
N PRO A 220 4.08 13.33 6.24
CA PRO A 220 5.04 14.41 6.38
C PRO A 220 4.73 15.67 5.54
N TYR A 221 4.08 15.53 4.38
CA TYR A 221 3.71 16.66 3.51
C TYR A 221 2.78 17.68 4.18
N PHE A 222 2.02 17.29 5.19
CA PHE A 222 1.09 18.17 5.90
C PHE A 222 1.27 18.13 7.42
N GLU A 223 2.03 17.19 7.97
CA GLU A 223 2.34 17.18 9.40
C GLU A 223 3.58 17.98 9.77
N LEU A 224 4.56 18.11 8.85
CA LEU A 224 5.82 18.81 9.12
C LEU A 224 5.83 20.25 8.65
N ASP A 225 4.91 20.64 7.79
CA ASP A 225 4.78 22.01 7.27
C ASP A 225 3.67 22.76 8.01
N GLU A 226 4.05 23.62 8.96
CA GLU A 226 3.11 24.44 9.74
C GLU A 226 2.30 25.42 8.89
N SER A 227 2.78 25.76 7.68
CA SER A 227 2.04 26.61 6.74
C SER A 227 0.92 25.85 6.03
N CYS A 228 0.92 24.53 6.11
CA CYS A 228 -0.06 23.66 5.49
C CYS A 228 -1.41 23.75 6.20
N SER A 229 -2.51 23.97 5.47
CA SER A 229 -3.83 24.11 6.07
C SER A 229 -4.35 22.84 6.76
N ALA A 230 -3.81 21.68 6.41
CA ALA A 230 -4.12 20.39 7.03
C ALA A 230 -3.26 20.11 8.29
N HIS A 231 -2.25 20.94 8.58
CA HIS A 231 -1.38 20.77 9.75
C HIS A 231 -2.19 20.78 11.04
N GLY A 232 -2.01 19.75 11.88
CA GLY A 232 -2.77 19.59 13.13
C GLY A 232 -4.26 19.26 12.98
N ASN A 233 -4.81 19.33 11.76
CA ASN A 233 -6.23 19.17 11.46
C ASN A 233 -6.57 17.85 10.73
N THR A 234 -5.63 16.92 10.64
CA THR A 234 -5.86 15.64 9.98
C THR A 234 -6.35 14.57 10.96
N GLY A 235 -7.42 13.87 10.59
CA GLY A 235 -7.81 12.59 11.16
C GLY A 235 -7.45 11.44 10.22
N TYR A 236 -7.24 10.27 10.78
CA TYR A 236 -6.81 9.09 10.06
C TYR A 236 -7.75 7.92 10.35
N LEU A 237 -8.14 7.19 9.32
CA LEU A 237 -9.00 6.02 9.40
C LEU A 237 -8.41 4.88 8.56
N PRO A 238 -8.69 3.60 8.88
CA PRO A 238 -8.57 2.53 7.90
C PRO A 238 -9.38 2.90 6.64
N HIS A 239 -9.21 2.17 5.55
CA HIS A 239 -10.11 2.34 4.40
C HIS A 239 -11.56 2.19 4.85
N PRO A 240 -12.42 3.15 4.53
CA PRO A 240 -13.86 3.03 4.70
C PRO A 240 -14.38 1.81 3.94
N HIS A 241 -15.14 0.97 4.61
CA HIS A 241 -15.55 -0.30 4.05
C HIS A 241 -16.86 -0.22 3.27
N GLY A 242 -16.98 -1.05 2.25
CA GLY A 242 -18.23 -1.30 1.55
C GLY A 242 -19.20 -2.16 2.38
N PRO A 243 -20.43 -2.39 1.90
CA PRO A 243 -21.47 -3.11 2.66
C PRO A 243 -21.09 -4.51 3.12
N GLU A 244 -20.29 -5.25 2.33
CA GLU A 244 -19.83 -6.60 2.63
C GLU A 244 -18.38 -6.67 3.10
N GLY A 245 -17.73 -5.50 3.25
CA GLY A 245 -16.35 -5.39 3.69
C GLY A 245 -16.21 -5.12 5.19
N ALA A 246 -14.98 -5.01 5.63
CA ALA A 246 -14.60 -4.61 6.97
C ALA A 246 -13.56 -3.48 6.90
N PRO A 247 -13.37 -2.69 7.98
CA PRO A 247 -12.28 -1.74 8.05
C PRO A 247 -10.94 -2.41 7.76
N ILE A 248 -10.18 -1.89 6.81
CA ILE A 248 -8.91 -2.47 6.38
C ILE A 248 -7.88 -1.37 6.13
N ALA A 249 -6.65 -1.60 6.59
CA ALA A 249 -5.49 -0.77 6.32
C ALA A 249 -4.46 -1.60 5.53
N PRO A 250 -4.52 -1.60 4.19
CA PRO A 250 -3.63 -2.40 3.36
C PRO A 250 -2.18 -2.00 3.54
N VAL A 251 -1.31 -2.97 3.88
CA VAL A 251 0.11 -2.72 4.12
C VAL A 251 0.84 -2.47 2.81
N GLY A 252 1.56 -1.36 2.78
CA GLY A 252 2.56 -1.04 1.80
C GLY A 252 3.94 -0.89 2.43
N GLY A 253 4.91 -0.49 1.63
CA GLY A 253 6.25 -0.16 2.08
C GLY A 253 7.32 -1.05 1.48
N TYR A 254 8.52 -0.87 2.02
CA TYR A 254 9.73 -1.53 1.54
C TYR A 254 10.29 -2.47 2.58
N VAL A 255 10.90 -3.53 2.08
CA VAL A 255 11.71 -4.47 2.87
C VAL A 255 13.15 -4.41 2.40
N PHE A 256 14.11 -4.52 3.32
CA PHE A 256 15.51 -4.71 2.95
C PHE A 256 15.78 -6.18 2.70
N CYS A 257 16.30 -6.47 1.51
CA CYS A 257 16.63 -7.82 1.07
C CYS A 257 18.13 -7.94 0.73
N VAL A 258 18.68 -9.15 0.85
CA VAL A 258 20.05 -9.47 0.46
C VAL A 258 20.06 -10.00 -0.97
N PRO A 259 20.83 -9.38 -1.90
CA PRO A 259 20.96 -9.88 -3.27
C PRO A 259 21.53 -11.30 -3.33
N SER A 260 21.00 -12.15 -4.20
CA SER A 260 21.48 -13.54 -4.35
C SER A 260 22.93 -13.62 -4.83
N ASN A 261 23.38 -12.65 -5.62
CA ASN A 261 24.73 -12.56 -6.15
C ASN A 261 25.69 -11.70 -5.29
N LEU A 262 25.35 -11.46 -4.01
CA LEU A 262 26.27 -10.81 -3.07
C LEU A 262 27.49 -11.71 -2.84
N ALA A 263 28.68 -11.11 -2.88
CA ALA A 263 29.93 -11.83 -2.64
C ALA A 263 30.02 -12.28 -1.16
N GLU A 264 30.47 -13.50 -0.93
CA GLU A 264 30.49 -14.12 0.41
C GLU A 264 31.37 -13.35 1.42
N ASP A 265 32.43 -12.71 0.95
CA ASP A 265 33.31 -11.85 1.76
C ASP A 265 32.66 -10.55 2.26
N ARG A 266 31.47 -10.21 1.75
CA ARG A 266 30.68 -9.04 2.17
C ARG A 266 29.47 -9.41 3.04
N LEU A 267 29.20 -10.71 3.19
CA LEU A 267 27.93 -11.18 3.77
C LEU A 267 27.79 -10.82 5.24
N GLU A 268 28.86 -11.00 6.04
CA GLU A 268 28.85 -10.70 7.47
C GLU A 268 28.57 -9.23 7.74
N ASP A 269 29.29 -8.32 7.06
CA ASP A 269 29.07 -6.87 7.18
C ASP A 269 27.68 -6.45 6.71
N THR A 270 27.15 -7.12 5.68
CA THR A 270 25.79 -6.87 5.17
C THR A 270 24.73 -7.24 6.20
N VAL A 271 24.88 -8.39 6.86
CA VAL A 271 23.96 -8.85 7.92
C VAL A 271 24.00 -7.91 9.11
N GLU A 272 25.19 -7.48 9.55
CA GLU A 272 25.33 -6.51 10.64
C GLU A 272 24.67 -5.16 10.28
N ALA A 273 24.86 -4.68 9.04
CA ALA A 273 24.18 -3.47 8.54
C ALA A 273 22.65 -3.64 8.50
N LEU A 274 22.15 -4.79 8.05
CA LEU A 274 20.71 -5.09 8.02
C LEU A 274 20.11 -5.03 9.42
N VAL A 275 20.73 -5.69 10.39
CA VAL A 275 20.30 -5.68 11.81
C VAL A 275 20.34 -4.26 12.37
N ALA A 276 21.42 -3.52 12.10
CA ALA A 276 21.57 -2.14 12.59
C ALA A 276 20.49 -1.19 12.01
N PHE A 277 20.26 -1.21 10.69
CA PHE A 277 19.29 -0.33 10.02
C PHE A 277 17.84 -0.63 10.40
N THR A 278 17.53 -1.87 10.77
CA THR A 278 16.19 -2.29 11.17
C THR A 278 16.01 -2.37 12.68
N SER A 279 17.01 -1.99 13.46
CA SER A 279 16.95 -1.96 14.92
C SER A 279 15.93 -0.91 15.44
N PRO A 280 15.36 -1.10 16.65
CA PRO A 280 14.48 -0.09 17.26
C PRO A 280 15.12 1.29 17.34
N ALA A 281 16.42 1.36 17.64
CA ALA A 281 17.16 2.63 17.74
C ALA A 281 17.22 3.37 16.38
N ALA A 282 17.52 2.66 15.29
CA ALA A 282 17.53 3.25 13.95
C ALA A 282 16.12 3.68 13.52
N GLN A 283 15.09 2.86 13.79
CA GLN A 283 13.72 3.18 13.45
C GLN A 283 13.20 4.40 14.23
N LYS A 284 13.59 4.56 15.49
CA LYS A 284 13.31 5.77 16.29
C LYS A 284 13.95 7.01 15.66
N LEU A 285 15.21 6.92 15.22
CA LEU A 285 15.88 8.01 14.52
C LEU A 285 15.16 8.38 13.20
N TYR A 286 14.66 7.41 12.44
CA TYR A 286 13.87 7.68 11.23
C TYR A 286 12.59 8.44 11.57
N ALA A 287 11.86 8.04 12.61
CA ALA A 287 10.67 8.77 13.07
C ALA A 287 11.00 10.20 13.49
N GLN A 288 12.06 10.41 14.29
CA GLN A 288 12.53 11.73 14.70
C GLN A 288 13.01 12.60 13.52
N SER A 289 13.50 11.97 12.44
CA SER A 289 13.90 12.63 11.19
C SER A 289 12.74 12.92 10.24
N GLY A 290 11.50 12.68 10.67
CA GLY A 290 10.30 13.05 9.92
C GLY A 290 9.54 11.88 9.29
N SER A 291 10.01 10.63 9.40
CA SER A 291 9.23 9.46 8.96
C SER A 291 7.92 9.33 9.76
N ARG A 292 6.86 8.91 9.09
CA ARG A 292 5.57 8.56 9.71
C ARG A 292 5.25 7.08 9.51
N THR A 293 6.31 6.26 9.49
CA THR A 293 6.23 4.81 9.41
C THR A 293 7.14 4.20 10.48
N ALA A 294 6.63 3.23 11.23
CA ALA A 294 7.41 2.45 12.17
C ALA A 294 6.96 0.99 12.02
N PRO A 295 7.85 0.08 11.58
CA PRO A 295 7.47 -1.32 11.42
C PRO A 295 7.44 -2.11 12.73
N ARG A 296 7.87 -1.52 13.86
CA ARG A 296 8.04 -2.17 15.15
C ARG A 296 7.10 -1.61 16.22
N TYR A 297 6.50 -2.49 17.01
CA TYR A 297 5.67 -2.12 18.18
C TYR A 297 6.46 -1.34 19.21
N SER A 298 7.70 -1.74 19.52
CA SER A 298 8.55 -1.05 20.51
C SER A 298 8.82 0.41 20.12
N VAL A 299 8.90 0.69 18.82
CA VAL A 299 9.09 2.07 18.30
C VAL A 299 7.77 2.84 18.31
N GLY A 300 6.67 2.24 17.85
CA GLY A 300 5.34 2.85 17.91
C GLY A 300 4.88 3.15 19.34
N ALA A 301 5.26 2.32 20.31
CA ALA A 301 4.96 2.50 21.72
C ALA A 301 5.85 3.53 22.43
N ASP A 302 6.98 3.95 21.85
CA ASP A 302 7.90 4.92 22.47
C ASP A 302 7.20 6.29 22.67
N PRO A 303 7.18 6.85 23.90
CA PRO A 303 6.49 8.11 24.15
C PRO A 303 7.02 9.31 23.38
N GLU A 304 8.30 9.31 22.98
CA GLU A 304 8.88 10.38 22.15
C GLU A 304 8.39 10.27 20.72
N VAL A 305 8.26 9.04 20.20
CA VAL A 305 7.75 8.77 18.86
C VAL A 305 6.25 9.09 18.77
N ARG A 306 5.45 8.68 19.76
CA ARG A 306 4.01 8.99 19.81
C ARG A 306 3.70 10.48 19.81
N ARG A 307 4.57 11.32 20.41
CA ARG A 307 4.40 12.78 20.37
C ARG A 307 4.62 13.40 19.00
N LEU A 308 5.28 12.69 18.07
CA LEU A 308 5.55 13.19 16.71
C LEU A 308 4.33 13.12 15.80
N SER A 309 3.48 12.11 15.98
CA SER A 309 2.27 11.92 15.17
C SER A 309 1.32 10.91 15.82
N PRO A 310 -0.01 11.10 15.71
CA PRO A 310 -1.00 10.11 16.11
C PRO A 310 -0.97 8.83 15.28
N ILE A 311 -0.34 8.84 14.11
CA ILE A 311 -0.24 7.69 13.21
C ILE A 311 0.43 6.50 13.90
N PHE A 312 1.46 6.72 14.72
CA PHE A 312 2.21 5.63 15.36
C PHE A 312 1.31 4.79 16.29
N GLU A 313 0.55 5.45 17.14
CA GLU A 313 -0.40 4.74 18.02
C GLU A 313 -1.54 4.10 17.21
N LEU A 314 -2.04 4.79 16.20
CA LEU A 314 -3.13 4.30 15.36
C LEU A 314 -2.73 3.03 14.59
N VAL A 315 -1.52 2.95 14.04
CA VAL A 315 -1.04 1.77 13.32
C VAL A 315 -0.89 0.58 14.26
N ASP A 316 -0.37 0.78 15.49
CA ASP A 316 -0.35 -0.26 16.52
C ASP A 316 -1.77 -0.78 16.81
N GLN A 317 -2.73 0.14 17.03
CA GLN A 317 -4.13 -0.21 17.29
C GLN A 317 -4.77 -0.98 16.12
N MET A 318 -4.49 -0.56 14.87
CA MET A 318 -4.97 -1.27 13.67
C MET A 318 -4.39 -2.68 13.58
N SER A 319 -3.11 -2.85 13.94
CA SER A 319 -2.47 -4.16 13.99
C SER A 319 -3.13 -5.07 15.04
N TRP A 320 -3.42 -4.55 16.23
CA TRP A 320 -4.07 -5.33 17.30
C TRP A 320 -5.54 -5.67 17.00
N ARG A 321 -6.23 -4.85 16.19
CA ARG A 321 -7.61 -5.11 15.74
C ARG A 321 -7.69 -5.93 14.46
N ASP A 322 -6.55 -6.41 13.96
CA ASP A 322 -6.45 -7.16 12.70
C ASP A 322 -6.96 -6.37 11.47
N GLU A 323 -6.93 -5.05 11.55
CA GLU A 323 -7.27 -4.15 10.42
C GLU A 323 -6.08 -3.95 9.48
N LEU A 324 -4.83 -4.12 9.99
CA LEU A 324 -3.60 -4.02 9.20
C LEU A 324 -3.37 -5.31 8.44
N GLN A 325 -3.58 -5.30 7.12
CA GLN A 325 -3.62 -6.51 6.30
C GLN A 325 -2.67 -6.43 5.09
N PHE A 326 -2.02 -7.53 4.75
CA PHE A 326 -1.13 -7.62 3.59
C PHE A 326 -1.74 -8.39 2.40
N TRP A 327 -2.77 -9.20 2.63
CA TRP A 327 -3.43 -9.97 1.58
C TRP A 327 -4.01 -9.13 0.42
N PRO A 328 -4.37 -7.83 0.58
CA PRO A 328 -4.77 -7.01 -0.57
C PRO A 328 -3.68 -6.86 -1.63
N ARG A 329 -2.42 -6.99 -1.22
CA ARG A 329 -1.24 -6.88 -2.08
C ARG A 329 -0.43 -8.20 -2.07
N PRO A 330 -1.01 -9.33 -2.49
CA PRO A 330 -0.34 -10.63 -2.41
C PRO A 330 0.92 -10.60 -3.27
N PRO A 331 2.10 -11.01 -2.76
CA PRO A 331 3.35 -10.86 -3.47
C PRO A 331 3.57 -11.96 -4.53
N ILE A 332 2.53 -12.30 -5.32
CA ILE A 332 2.71 -13.23 -6.44
C ILE A 332 3.54 -12.58 -7.56
N PRO A 333 4.30 -13.37 -8.36
CA PRO A 333 5.18 -12.82 -9.40
C PRO A 333 4.46 -11.93 -10.43
N GLN A 334 3.19 -12.19 -10.69
CA GLN A 334 2.39 -11.52 -11.71
C GLN A 334 1.65 -10.27 -11.21
N ILE A 335 1.65 -9.99 -9.90
CA ILE A 335 0.77 -8.98 -9.30
C ILE A 335 0.96 -7.58 -9.90
N SER A 336 2.21 -7.18 -10.17
CA SER A 336 2.51 -5.86 -10.74
C SER A 336 1.89 -5.65 -12.12
N ASP A 337 1.87 -6.70 -12.94
CA ASP A 337 1.26 -6.64 -14.28
C ASP A 337 -0.26 -6.67 -14.21
N ILE A 338 -0.85 -7.46 -13.31
CA ILE A 338 -2.30 -7.47 -13.06
C ILE A 338 -2.76 -6.07 -12.63
N ILE A 339 -2.07 -5.46 -11.67
CA ILE A 339 -2.35 -4.09 -11.20
C ILE A 339 -2.29 -3.10 -12.39
N ARG A 340 -1.26 -3.20 -13.24
CA ARG A 340 -1.11 -2.33 -14.40
C ARG A 340 -2.23 -2.53 -15.41
N ILE A 341 -2.64 -3.76 -15.67
CA ILE A 341 -3.78 -4.09 -16.55
C ILE A 341 -5.06 -3.45 -16.01
N CYS A 342 -5.37 -3.63 -14.71
CA CYS A 342 -6.51 -3.00 -14.06
C CYS A 342 -6.50 -1.48 -14.27
N GLY A 343 -5.38 -0.82 -13.98
CA GLY A 343 -5.30 0.63 -14.09
C GLY A 343 -5.40 1.17 -15.52
N HIS A 344 -5.13 0.36 -16.53
CA HIS A 344 -5.38 0.73 -17.93
C HIS A 344 -6.86 0.68 -18.28
N GLU A 345 -7.55 -0.41 -17.97
CA GLU A 345 -8.97 -0.60 -18.31
C GLU A 345 -9.88 0.32 -17.49
N LEU A 346 -9.60 0.44 -16.20
CA LEU A 346 -10.36 1.32 -15.32
C LEU A 346 -10.17 2.81 -15.65
N HIS A 347 -9.01 3.20 -16.20
CA HIS A 347 -8.85 4.57 -16.64
C HIS A 347 -9.75 4.90 -17.84
N ASP A 348 -9.96 3.97 -18.76
CA ASP A 348 -10.91 4.14 -19.85
C ASP A 348 -12.37 4.19 -19.33
N MET A 349 -12.69 3.44 -18.26
CA MET A 349 -13.97 3.56 -17.53
C MET A 349 -14.15 4.94 -16.93
N LEU A 350 -13.17 5.46 -16.18
CA LEU A 350 -13.24 6.80 -15.56
C LEU A 350 -13.39 7.92 -16.59
N ARG A 351 -12.91 7.71 -17.81
CA ARG A 351 -13.09 8.63 -18.93
C ARG A 351 -14.44 8.48 -19.63
N GLY A 352 -15.29 7.55 -19.21
CA GLY A 352 -16.57 7.27 -19.84
C GLY A 352 -16.49 6.61 -21.21
N ILE A 353 -15.34 5.98 -21.55
CA ILE A 353 -15.14 5.30 -22.87
C ILE A 353 -15.82 3.93 -22.85
N VAL A 354 -15.81 3.24 -21.71
CA VAL A 354 -16.44 1.93 -21.49
C VAL A 354 -17.21 1.93 -20.17
N SER A 355 -18.18 1.03 -20.04
CA SER A 355 -18.89 0.82 -18.77
C SER A 355 -18.00 0.16 -17.71
N PRO A 356 -18.31 0.26 -16.41
CA PRO A 356 -17.60 -0.44 -15.35
C PRO A 356 -17.51 -1.95 -15.59
N ARG A 357 -18.60 -2.60 -15.95
CA ARG A 357 -18.63 -4.03 -16.26
C ARG A 357 -17.71 -4.38 -17.42
N GLU A 358 -17.77 -3.63 -18.50
CA GLU A 358 -16.91 -3.86 -19.67
C GLU A 358 -15.43 -3.66 -19.35
N ALA A 359 -15.07 -2.65 -18.55
CA ALA A 359 -13.69 -2.43 -18.12
C ALA A 359 -13.15 -3.61 -17.31
N LEU A 360 -13.97 -4.13 -16.38
CA LEU A 360 -13.59 -5.27 -15.55
C LEU A 360 -13.50 -6.58 -16.35
N ASP A 361 -14.42 -6.83 -17.28
CA ASP A 361 -14.35 -8.00 -18.17
C ASP A 361 -13.11 -7.97 -19.05
N ARG A 362 -12.74 -6.80 -19.58
CA ARG A 362 -11.49 -6.61 -20.34
C ARG A 362 -10.26 -6.83 -19.45
N ALA A 363 -10.26 -6.29 -18.24
CA ALA A 363 -9.17 -6.47 -17.29
C ALA A 363 -9.01 -7.96 -16.92
N GLN A 364 -10.10 -8.66 -16.64
CA GLN A 364 -10.11 -10.09 -16.34
C GLN A 364 -9.51 -10.90 -17.49
N ALA A 365 -10.02 -10.73 -18.71
CA ALA A 365 -9.55 -11.47 -19.89
C ALA A 365 -8.05 -11.22 -20.15
N ARG A 366 -7.61 -9.95 -20.08
CA ARG A 366 -6.20 -9.59 -20.29
C ARG A 366 -5.27 -10.16 -19.22
N ALA A 367 -5.71 -10.15 -17.96
CA ALA A 367 -4.93 -10.71 -16.86
C ALA A 367 -4.83 -12.24 -16.96
N GLU A 368 -5.91 -12.93 -17.34
CA GLU A 368 -5.89 -14.37 -17.61
C GLU A 368 -4.95 -14.74 -18.77
N ASP A 369 -5.01 -13.97 -19.87
CA ASP A 369 -4.12 -14.18 -21.02
C ASP A 369 -2.65 -13.99 -20.62
N PHE A 370 -2.35 -12.95 -19.87
CA PHE A 370 -1.01 -12.68 -19.35
C PHE A 370 -0.52 -13.84 -18.46
N MET A 371 -1.33 -14.29 -17.52
CA MET A 371 -0.94 -15.37 -16.61
C MET A 371 -0.71 -16.69 -17.33
N ARG A 372 -1.53 -17.03 -18.35
CA ARG A 372 -1.31 -18.23 -19.18
C ARG A 372 0.03 -18.22 -19.91
N GLN A 373 0.45 -17.06 -20.40
CA GLN A 373 1.74 -16.92 -21.11
C GLN A 373 2.96 -17.07 -20.20
N GLN A 374 2.81 -16.95 -18.89
CA GLN A 374 3.91 -17.11 -17.93
C GLN A 374 4.09 -18.56 -17.45
N VAL A 375 3.14 -19.45 -17.75
CA VAL A 375 3.19 -20.88 -17.39
C VAL A 375 3.89 -21.72 -18.48
N THR A 376 4.01 -21.20 -19.70
CA THR A 376 4.73 -21.84 -20.82
C THR A 376 6.19 -21.42 -20.86
#